data_ad33bedfa3dd00bf91545852593766b9
#
_entry.id   ad33bedfa3dd00bf91545852593766b9
#
_cell.length_a   1.000
_cell.length_b   1.000
_cell.length_c   1.000
_cell.angle_alpha   90.00
_cell.angle_beta   90.00
_cell.angle_gamma   90.00
#
_symmetry.space_group_name_H-M   'P 1'
#
loop_
_entity.id
_entity.type
_entity.pdbx_description
1 polymer ?
#
loop_
_entity_poly.entity_id
_entity_poly.type
_entity_poly.pdbx_seq_one_letter_code
_entity_poly.pdbx_strand_id
1 'polypeptide(L)'
;LYNLTYEKDGERIHEQKIFDSVLTHIRNAEKYILIDMFLFNSYLGNAGSSYRNLSQELTDHLIAAKKRDPRIRIDVIIDPINIVYGGDVSPEIELLKACGINVIITVLKPLRDSNPVYSAFWRTFVQWSGNSPGGVFPHPFSATGSDVSLRTYLDLINFKANHRKIFMADSADSFVSIVMSANPHDASSAHSNVALEIRGNIASDLYETEKGLASFSGAQLSGINFEEIPVSDEVLQVRALTEEAIHRAALDEINSTSSGDSIS
;
A
#
# COMPACT_ATOMS: atom_id res chain seq x y z
N LEU A 1 9.06 11.76 4.71
CA LEU A 1 9.64 10.83 3.74
C LEU A 1 9.12 11.12 2.33
N TYR A 2 9.88 10.79 1.31
CA TYR A 2 9.50 11.06 -0.06
C TYR A 2 10.03 10.00 -1.04
N ASN A 3 9.36 9.90 -2.18
CA ASN A 3 9.89 9.32 -3.40
C ASN A 3 9.87 10.42 -4.45
N LEU A 4 10.99 10.66 -5.12
CA LEU A 4 11.10 11.63 -6.21
C LEU A 4 11.56 10.96 -7.49
N THR A 5 10.97 11.37 -8.59
CA THR A 5 11.43 11.05 -9.93
C THR A 5 11.70 12.36 -10.64
N TYR A 6 12.94 12.56 -11.07
CA TYR A 6 13.37 13.79 -11.74
C TYR A 6 14.47 13.48 -12.78
N GLU A 7 14.70 14.41 -13.67
CA GLU A 7 15.77 14.35 -14.66
C GLU A 7 16.94 15.23 -14.23
N LYS A 8 18.15 14.69 -14.28
CA LYS A 8 19.38 15.40 -14.01
C LYS A 8 20.45 14.97 -15.00
N ASP A 9 21.06 15.92 -15.68
CA ASP A 9 22.12 15.69 -16.68
C ASP A 9 21.70 14.70 -17.80
N GLY A 10 20.40 14.70 -18.16
CA GLY A 10 19.82 13.81 -19.16
C GLY A 10 19.54 12.38 -18.66
N GLU A 11 19.76 12.12 -17.38
CA GLU A 11 19.45 10.85 -16.74
C GLU A 11 18.21 10.98 -15.84
N ARG A 12 17.31 9.97 -15.90
CA ARG A 12 16.15 9.90 -15.03
C ARG A 12 16.54 9.27 -13.70
N ILE A 13 16.41 10.03 -12.62
CA ILE A 13 16.76 9.62 -11.27
C ILE A 13 15.50 9.29 -10.48
N HIS A 14 15.54 8.19 -9.74
CA HIS A 14 14.47 7.73 -8.87
C HIS A 14 15.00 7.60 -7.43
N GLU A 15 14.54 8.46 -6.54
CA GLU A 15 14.82 8.35 -5.11
C GLU A 15 13.60 7.76 -4.39
N GLN A 16 13.77 6.64 -3.69
CA GLN A 16 12.67 5.90 -3.09
C GLN A 16 12.83 5.74 -1.57
N LYS A 17 12.78 6.85 -0.85
CA LYS A 17 13.00 6.92 0.60
C LYS A 17 11.88 6.30 1.44
N ILE A 18 10.64 6.28 0.93
CA ILE A 18 9.47 5.83 1.68
C ILE A 18 9.58 4.34 1.99
N PHE A 19 9.73 3.51 0.95
CA PHE A 19 9.83 2.05 1.17
C PHE A 19 11.16 1.64 1.79
N ASP A 20 12.25 2.37 1.57
CA ASP A 20 13.50 2.12 2.28
C ASP A 20 13.32 2.28 3.79
N SER A 21 12.53 3.28 4.24
CA SER A 21 12.16 3.46 5.64
C SER A 21 11.24 2.33 6.13
N VAL A 22 10.17 2.03 5.39
CA VAL A 22 9.23 0.93 5.72
C VAL A 22 9.97 -0.39 5.91
N LEU A 23 10.82 -0.78 4.95
CA LEU A 23 11.58 -2.02 5.01
C LEU A 23 12.59 -2.03 6.18
N THR A 24 13.12 -0.86 6.54
CA THR A 24 13.99 -0.72 7.72
C THR A 24 13.21 -0.96 9.00
N HIS A 25 12.01 -0.39 9.14
CA HIS A 25 11.16 -0.62 10.30
C HIS A 25 10.71 -2.09 10.41
N ILE A 26 10.38 -2.75 9.28
CA ILE A 26 10.06 -4.19 9.27
C ILE A 26 11.23 -5.04 9.78
N ARG A 27 12.47 -4.71 9.37
CA ARG A 27 13.66 -5.42 9.86
C ARG A 27 13.88 -5.26 11.36
N ASN A 28 13.48 -4.14 11.93
CA ASN A 28 13.70 -3.79 13.33
C ASN A 28 12.53 -4.11 14.25
N ALA A 29 11.34 -4.37 13.70
CA ALA A 29 10.15 -4.74 14.48
C ALA A 29 10.34 -6.08 15.20
N GLU A 30 9.90 -6.15 16.45
CA GLU A 30 10.03 -7.33 17.31
C GLU A 30 8.68 -7.93 17.73
N LYS A 31 7.63 -7.11 17.82
CA LYS A 31 6.33 -7.51 18.39
C LYS A 31 5.19 -7.44 17.40
N TYR A 32 5.14 -6.36 16.59
CA TYR A 32 3.98 -6.08 15.77
C TYR A 32 4.30 -5.31 14.50
N ILE A 33 3.66 -5.71 13.39
CA ILE A 33 3.64 -4.97 12.12
C ILE A 33 2.20 -4.94 11.62
N LEU A 34 1.72 -3.76 11.19
CA LEU A 34 0.47 -3.59 10.47
C LEU A 34 0.72 -2.84 9.17
N ILE A 35 0.10 -3.32 8.11
CA ILE A 35 0.13 -2.69 6.80
C ILE A 35 -1.30 -2.62 6.28
N ASP A 36 -1.76 -1.44 5.84
CA ASP A 36 -2.99 -1.27 5.06
C ASP A 36 -2.63 -0.61 3.74
N MET A 37 -2.83 -1.33 2.63
CA MET A 37 -2.38 -0.90 1.31
C MET A 37 -3.46 -1.07 0.24
N PHE A 38 -3.70 0.01 -0.51
CA PHE A 38 -4.60 -0.01 -1.65
C PHE A 38 -4.08 -0.91 -2.78
N LEU A 39 -2.82 -0.71 -3.22
CA LEU A 39 -2.19 -1.56 -4.23
C LEU A 39 -0.98 -2.27 -3.61
N PHE A 40 -1.04 -3.58 -3.61
CA PHE A 40 0.04 -4.48 -3.20
C PHE A 40 0.10 -5.65 -4.17
N ASN A 41 0.70 -5.42 -5.31
CA ASN A 41 0.77 -6.40 -6.39
C ASN A 41 1.87 -6.03 -7.41
N SER A 42 2.24 -7.01 -8.22
CA SER A 42 3.24 -6.90 -9.29
C SER A 42 2.63 -6.60 -10.67
N TYR A 43 1.38 -6.13 -10.75
CA TYR A 43 0.72 -5.87 -12.03
C TYR A 43 1.43 -4.75 -12.80
N LEU A 44 1.86 -5.06 -14.02
CA LEU A 44 2.46 -4.13 -14.97
C LEU A 44 1.55 -4.00 -16.18
N GLY A 45 1.06 -2.77 -16.42
CA GLY A 45 0.21 -2.48 -17.57
C GLY A 45 0.90 -2.69 -18.92
N ASN A 46 2.22 -2.46 -18.99
CA ASN A 46 3.04 -2.64 -20.19
C ASN A 46 4.19 -3.61 -19.92
N ALA A 47 4.33 -4.64 -20.73
CA ALA A 47 5.49 -5.50 -20.74
C ALA A 47 6.74 -4.72 -21.20
N GLY A 48 7.83 -4.79 -20.45
CA GLY A 48 9.14 -4.26 -20.86
C GLY A 48 9.64 -3.02 -20.10
N SER A 49 8.87 -2.48 -19.17
CA SER A 49 9.37 -1.44 -18.26
C SER A 49 10.11 -2.07 -17.07
N SER A 50 11.28 -1.52 -16.74
CA SER A 50 12.00 -1.93 -15.53
C SER A 50 11.56 -1.07 -14.35
N TYR A 51 10.95 -1.69 -13.37
CA TYR A 51 10.52 -1.06 -12.12
C TYR A 51 11.17 -1.76 -10.93
N ARG A 52 11.20 -1.10 -9.79
CA ARG A 52 11.55 -1.75 -8.52
C ARG A 52 10.44 -2.74 -8.15
N ASN A 53 10.82 -3.97 -7.82
CA ASN A 53 9.88 -5.03 -7.44
C ASN A 53 9.39 -4.84 -5.98
N LEU A 54 8.72 -3.73 -5.71
CA LEU A 54 8.30 -3.34 -4.36
C LEU A 54 7.36 -4.35 -3.71
N SER A 55 6.47 -4.97 -4.48
CA SER A 55 5.55 -5.98 -3.98
C SER A 55 6.31 -7.20 -3.47
N GLN A 56 7.28 -7.69 -4.22
CA GLN A 56 8.12 -8.82 -3.82
C GLN A 56 9.03 -8.46 -2.65
N GLU A 57 9.71 -7.29 -2.70
CA GLU A 57 10.59 -6.84 -1.62
C GLU A 57 9.84 -6.76 -0.28
N LEU A 58 8.63 -6.18 -0.28
CA LEU A 58 7.81 -6.07 0.92
C LEU A 58 7.39 -7.47 1.43
N THR A 59 6.94 -8.34 0.53
CA THR A 59 6.58 -9.72 0.84
C THR A 59 7.73 -10.46 1.52
N ASP A 60 8.93 -10.39 0.92
CA ASP A 60 10.12 -11.06 1.44
C ASP A 60 10.53 -10.55 2.82
N HIS A 61 10.44 -9.24 3.07
CA HIS A 61 10.75 -8.65 4.37
C HIS A 61 9.75 -9.03 5.45
N LEU A 62 8.45 -9.09 5.15
CA LEU A 62 7.41 -9.54 6.08
C LEU A 62 7.62 -11.02 6.45
N ILE A 63 7.89 -11.87 5.47
CA ILE A 63 8.19 -13.28 5.68
C ILE A 63 9.48 -13.46 6.47
N ALA A 64 10.52 -12.68 6.17
CA ALA A 64 11.78 -12.71 6.92
C ALA A 64 11.57 -12.30 8.38
N ALA A 65 10.74 -11.28 8.66
CA ALA A 65 10.37 -10.89 10.01
C ALA A 65 9.64 -12.03 10.74
N LYS A 66 8.67 -12.68 10.09
CA LYS A 66 7.93 -13.81 10.65
C LYS A 66 8.81 -15.04 10.89
N LYS A 67 9.80 -15.32 10.01
CA LYS A 67 10.77 -16.40 10.18
C LYS A 67 11.79 -16.09 11.29
N ARG A 68 12.19 -14.83 11.46
CA ARG A 68 13.12 -14.39 12.50
C ARG A 68 12.53 -14.61 13.91
N ASP A 69 11.27 -14.22 14.10
CA ASP A 69 10.51 -14.54 15.31
C ASP A 69 9.08 -14.96 14.93
N PRO A 70 8.75 -16.25 15.06
CA PRO A 70 7.38 -16.74 14.78
C PRO A 70 6.30 -16.12 15.67
N ARG A 71 6.65 -15.48 16.80
CA ARG A 71 5.70 -14.82 17.71
C ARG A 71 5.32 -13.41 17.25
N ILE A 72 6.12 -12.80 16.35
CA ILE A 72 5.76 -11.47 15.82
C ILE A 72 4.37 -11.54 15.17
N ARG A 73 3.52 -10.59 15.51
CA ARG A 73 2.17 -10.45 14.95
C ARG A 73 2.25 -9.53 13.74
N ILE A 74 1.77 -10.03 12.60
CA ILE A 74 1.79 -9.27 11.35
C ILE A 74 0.39 -9.30 10.76
N ASP A 75 -0.20 -8.12 10.60
CA ASP A 75 -1.49 -7.90 9.96
C ASP A 75 -1.29 -7.14 8.64
N VAL A 76 -1.87 -7.65 7.57
CA VAL A 76 -1.84 -7.03 6.24
C VAL A 76 -3.28 -6.84 5.78
N ILE A 77 -3.71 -5.60 5.67
CA ILE A 77 -5.02 -5.20 5.14
C ILE A 77 -4.82 -4.78 3.69
N ILE A 78 -5.64 -5.29 2.80
CA ILE A 78 -5.56 -4.97 1.37
C ILE A 78 -6.94 -4.70 0.77
N ASP A 79 -6.94 -3.87 -0.26
CA ASP A 79 -8.13 -3.71 -1.11
C ASP A 79 -8.33 -4.93 -2.02
N PRO A 80 -9.57 -5.37 -2.28
CA PRO A 80 -9.87 -6.49 -3.17
C PRO A 80 -9.43 -6.28 -4.63
N ILE A 81 -9.02 -5.09 -5.02
CA ILE A 81 -8.40 -4.83 -6.33
C ILE A 81 -7.15 -5.70 -6.55
N ASN A 82 -6.41 -6.03 -5.46
CA ASN A 82 -5.20 -6.85 -5.52
C ASN A 82 -5.43 -8.31 -5.87
N ILE A 83 -6.67 -8.75 -5.81
CA ILE A 83 -7.15 -10.05 -6.30
C ILE A 83 -8.21 -9.88 -7.38
N VAL A 84 -8.24 -8.72 -7.99
CA VAL A 84 -9.18 -8.35 -9.06
C VAL A 84 -10.62 -8.70 -8.69
N TYR A 85 -11.01 -8.32 -7.44
CA TYR A 85 -12.34 -8.61 -6.86
C TYR A 85 -12.72 -10.10 -6.85
N GLY A 86 -11.72 -10.97 -6.64
CA GLY A 86 -11.88 -12.43 -6.65
C GLY A 86 -11.76 -13.05 -8.05
N GLY A 87 -11.37 -12.28 -9.06
CA GLY A 87 -11.15 -12.76 -10.43
C GLY A 87 -9.75 -13.28 -10.68
N ASP A 88 -8.80 -13.02 -9.78
CA ASP A 88 -7.41 -13.48 -9.87
C ASP A 88 -6.87 -13.86 -8.49
N VAL A 89 -5.72 -14.52 -8.47
CA VAL A 89 -4.98 -14.94 -7.28
C VAL A 89 -3.64 -14.22 -7.26
N SER A 90 -3.38 -13.44 -6.20
CA SER A 90 -2.09 -12.81 -6.02
C SER A 90 -1.10 -13.78 -5.36
N PRO A 91 0.02 -14.09 -6.01
CA PRO A 91 1.04 -14.95 -5.44
C PRO A 91 1.61 -14.40 -4.12
N GLU A 92 1.80 -13.10 -4.02
CA GLU A 92 2.32 -12.42 -2.83
C GLU A 92 1.39 -12.63 -1.64
N ILE A 93 0.08 -12.45 -1.86
CA ILE A 93 -0.95 -12.64 -0.83
C ILE A 93 -1.01 -14.08 -0.34
N GLU A 94 -1.02 -15.04 -1.24
CA GLU A 94 -1.05 -16.46 -0.89
C GLU A 94 0.23 -16.89 -0.15
N LEU A 95 1.38 -16.34 -0.53
CA LEU A 95 2.63 -16.61 0.16
C LEU A 95 2.64 -16.05 1.60
N LEU A 96 2.12 -14.84 1.80
CA LEU A 96 1.97 -14.25 3.14
C LEU A 96 1.07 -15.12 4.02
N LYS A 97 -0.09 -15.53 3.53
CA LYS A 97 -1.01 -16.44 4.24
C LYS A 97 -0.36 -17.78 4.59
N ALA A 98 0.35 -18.39 3.64
CA ALA A 98 1.06 -19.65 3.83
C ALA A 98 2.15 -19.56 4.92
N CYS A 99 2.72 -18.37 5.12
CA CYS A 99 3.70 -18.09 6.18
C CYS A 99 3.06 -17.71 7.53
N GLY A 100 1.74 -17.80 7.68
CA GLY A 100 1.03 -17.52 8.93
C GLY A 100 0.89 -16.01 9.24
N ILE A 101 0.94 -15.17 8.22
CA ILE A 101 0.65 -13.74 8.32
C ILE A 101 -0.87 -13.56 8.16
N ASN A 102 -1.46 -12.75 9.04
CA ASN A 102 -2.90 -12.46 8.99
C ASN A 102 -3.19 -11.47 7.85
N VAL A 103 -3.83 -11.95 6.79
CA VAL A 103 -4.18 -11.12 5.62
C VAL A 103 -5.68 -10.89 5.59
N ILE A 104 -6.07 -9.63 5.61
CA ILE A 104 -7.46 -9.16 5.62
C ILE A 104 -7.75 -8.48 4.27
N ILE A 105 -8.72 -9.01 3.53
CA ILE A 105 -9.23 -8.37 2.33
C ILE A 105 -10.45 -7.52 2.73
N THR A 106 -10.41 -6.23 2.44
CA THR A 106 -11.47 -5.31 2.84
C THR A 106 -12.79 -5.61 2.13
N VAL A 107 -13.89 -5.51 2.89
CA VAL A 107 -15.24 -5.66 2.36
C VAL A 107 -15.77 -4.28 1.97
N LEU A 108 -15.86 -4.02 0.66
CA LEU A 108 -16.25 -2.71 0.15
C LEU A 108 -17.77 -2.50 0.06
N LYS A 109 -18.53 -3.58 0.20
CA LYS A 109 -20.00 -3.55 0.03
C LYS A 109 -20.72 -2.51 0.89
N PRO A 110 -20.40 -2.31 2.19
CA PRO A 110 -21.04 -1.33 3.03
C PRO A 110 -20.61 0.12 2.77
N LEU A 111 -19.52 0.35 2.02
CA LEU A 111 -19.09 1.71 1.70
C LEU A 111 -20.13 2.43 0.85
N ARG A 112 -20.15 3.77 0.99
CA ARG A 112 -21.00 4.63 0.18
C ARG A 112 -20.79 4.37 -1.31
N ASP A 113 -21.87 4.35 -2.07
CA ASP A 113 -21.82 4.15 -3.52
C ASP A 113 -21.19 5.36 -4.21
N SER A 114 -20.12 5.13 -4.95
CA SER A 114 -19.51 6.14 -5.83
C SER A 114 -20.33 6.32 -7.12
N ASN A 115 -21.02 5.26 -7.55
CA ASN A 115 -21.92 5.25 -8.69
C ASN A 115 -23.28 4.68 -8.27
N PRO A 116 -24.20 5.48 -7.65
CA PRO A 116 -25.42 4.96 -7.03
C PRO A 116 -26.34 4.21 -7.98
N VAL A 117 -26.50 4.71 -9.22
CA VAL A 117 -27.40 4.08 -10.21
C VAL A 117 -26.86 2.71 -10.61
N TYR A 118 -25.58 2.65 -10.94
CA TYR A 118 -24.94 1.40 -11.30
C TYR A 118 -24.90 0.42 -10.10
N SER A 119 -24.58 0.91 -8.92
CA SER A 119 -24.53 0.07 -7.73
C SER A 119 -25.90 -0.51 -7.35
N ALA A 120 -26.99 0.19 -7.65
CA ALA A 120 -28.36 -0.35 -7.51
C ALA A 120 -28.59 -1.51 -8.50
N PHE A 121 -28.22 -1.33 -9.78
CA PHE A 121 -28.26 -2.41 -10.77
C PHE A 121 -27.40 -3.60 -10.35
N TRP A 122 -26.13 -3.34 -9.95
CA TRP A 122 -25.21 -4.36 -9.46
C TRP A 122 -25.80 -5.19 -8.32
N ARG A 123 -26.35 -4.54 -7.28
CA ARG A 123 -26.96 -5.22 -6.13
C ARG A 123 -28.17 -6.06 -6.51
N THR A 124 -28.91 -5.64 -7.51
CA THR A 124 -30.13 -6.35 -7.93
C THR A 124 -29.83 -7.56 -8.79
N PHE A 125 -28.91 -7.43 -9.74
CA PHE A 125 -28.77 -8.42 -10.81
C PHE A 125 -27.42 -9.17 -10.83
N VAL A 126 -26.33 -8.59 -10.33
CA VAL A 126 -24.98 -9.12 -10.58
C VAL A 126 -24.32 -9.69 -9.33
N GLN A 127 -24.45 -9.05 -8.18
CA GLN A 127 -23.69 -9.40 -6.96
C GLN A 127 -23.86 -10.86 -6.50
N TRP A 128 -24.93 -11.49 -6.88
CA TRP A 128 -25.29 -12.85 -6.46
C TRP A 128 -24.56 -13.96 -7.20
N SER A 129 -24.00 -13.65 -8.37
CA SER A 129 -23.39 -14.66 -9.26
C SER A 129 -22.03 -15.17 -8.75
N GLY A 130 -21.48 -14.63 -7.67
CA GLY A 130 -20.14 -14.99 -7.21
C GLY A 130 -19.03 -14.57 -8.19
N ASN A 131 -17.77 -14.69 -7.80
CA ASN A 131 -16.63 -14.56 -8.68
C ASN A 131 -15.61 -15.66 -8.34
N SER A 132 -14.82 -16.05 -9.33
CA SER A 132 -13.73 -17.01 -9.18
C SER A 132 -12.63 -16.67 -10.15
N PRO A 133 -11.38 -17.05 -9.87
CA PRO A 133 -10.29 -16.92 -10.82
C PRO A 133 -10.58 -17.61 -12.16
N GLY A 134 -10.10 -16.99 -13.23
CA GLY A 134 -10.28 -17.46 -14.60
C GLY A 134 -11.46 -16.82 -15.33
N GLY A 135 -11.39 -16.79 -16.64
CA GLY A 135 -12.38 -16.17 -17.51
C GLY A 135 -11.96 -16.18 -18.98
N VAL A 136 -12.59 -15.32 -19.75
CA VAL A 136 -12.33 -15.16 -21.19
C VAL A 136 -11.99 -13.70 -21.57
N PHE A 137 -11.93 -12.82 -20.60
CA PHE A 137 -11.58 -11.41 -20.81
C PHE A 137 -10.17 -11.14 -20.30
N PRO A 138 -9.37 -10.31 -20.99
CA PRO A 138 -8.01 -9.99 -20.58
C PRO A 138 -7.98 -9.43 -19.15
N HIS A 139 -6.85 -9.60 -18.47
CA HIS A 139 -6.67 -9.03 -17.13
C HIS A 139 -6.70 -7.49 -17.19
N PRO A 140 -7.52 -6.80 -16.34
CA PRO A 140 -7.73 -5.37 -16.47
C PRO A 140 -6.51 -4.50 -16.10
N PHE A 141 -5.54 -5.06 -15.35
CA PHE A 141 -4.41 -4.30 -14.80
C PHE A 141 -3.04 -4.88 -15.19
N SER A 142 -2.98 -6.03 -15.86
CA SER A 142 -1.74 -6.71 -16.20
C SER A 142 -1.76 -7.22 -17.62
N ALA A 143 -0.74 -6.90 -18.39
CA ALA A 143 -0.58 -7.42 -19.76
C ALA A 143 -0.27 -8.93 -19.79
N THR A 144 0.19 -9.49 -18.67
CA THR A 144 0.59 -10.90 -18.53
C THR A 144 -0.25 -11.67 -17.51
N GLY A 145 -1.26 -11.00 -16.91
CA GLY A 145 -2.16 -11.61 -15.94
C GLY A 145 -3.11 -12.62 -16.57
N SER A 146 -3.67 -13.49 -15.76
CA SER A 146 -4.66 -14.47 -16.20
C SER A 146 -5.95 -13.80 -16.67
N ASP A 147 -6.62 -14.38 -17.67
CA ASP A 147 -7.93 -13.90 -18.08
C ASP A 147 -8.95 -13.95 -16.93
N VAL A 148 -9.84 -12.98 -16.90
CA VAL A 148 -10.85 -12.81 -15.84
C VAL A 148 -12.28 -12.92 -16.38
N SER A 149 -13.24 -13.03 -15.46
CA SER A 149 -14.66 -13.10 -15.82
C SER A 149 -15.23 -11.70 -16.18
N LEU A 150 -16.33 -11.68 -16.94
CA LEU A 150 -17.09 -10.45 -17.16
C LEU A 150 -17.53 -9.79 -15.85
N ARG A 151 -17.87 -10.62 -14.84
CA ARG A 151 -18.29 -10.13 -13.54
C ARG A 151 -17.23 -9.27 -12.86
N THR A 152 -15.96 -9.59 -13.03
CA THR A 152 -14.83 -8.79 -12.56
C THR A 152 -14.88 -7.35 -13.12
N TYR A 153 -15.09 -7.21 -14.42
CA TYR A 153 -15.24 -5.90 -15.05
C TYR A 153 -16.47 -5.14 -14.55
N LEU A 154 -17.57 -5.85 -14.35
CA LEU A 154 -18.78 -5.27 -13.79
C LEU A 154 -18.59 -4.82 -12.34
N ASP A 155 -17.77 -5.51 -11.53
CA ASP A 155 -17.48 -5.09 -10.16
C ASP A 155 -16.65 -3.80 -10.11
N LEU A 156 -15.68 -3.66 -11.00
CA LEU A 156 -14.86 -2.46 -11.15
C LEU A 156 -15.68 -1.18 -11.32
N ILE A 157 -16.81 -1.23 -12.01
CA ILE A 157 -17.66 -0.06 -12.29
C ILE A 157 -18.34 0.49 -11.01
N ASN A 158 -18.37 -0.25 -9.92
CA ASN A 158 -18.84 0.26 -8.63
C ASN A 158 -17.92 1.37 -8.07
N PHE A 159 -16.66 1.45 -8.50
CA PHE A 159 -15.68 2.44 -8.08
C PHE A 159 -15.57 2.59 -6.55
N LYS A 160 -15.61 1.49 -5.83
CA LYS A 160 -15.35 1.44 -4.39
C LYS A 160 -13.94 0.97 -4.13
N ALA A 161 -13.29 1.57 -3.15
CA ALA A 161 -11.94 1.16 -2.76
C ALA A 161 -11.65 1.49 -1.29
N ASN A 162 -10.82 0.69 -0.66
CA ASN A 162 -10.04 1.07 0.51
C ASN A 162 -8.76 1.74 0.01
N HIS A 163 -8.74 3.07 -0.09
CA HIS A 163 -7.61 3.80 -0.69
C HIS A 163 -6.55 4.21 0.35
N ARG A 164 -6.48 3.53 1.49
CA ARG A 164 -5.50 3.79 2.54
C ARG A 164 -4.12 3.28 2.14
N LYS A 165 -3.09 3.88 2.73
CA LYS A 165 -1.71 3.44 2.63
C LYS A 165 -1.03 3.79 3.94
N ILE A 166 -1.07 2.83 4.85
CA ILE A 166 -0.60 2.97 6.22
C ILE A 166 0.35 1.83 6.54
N PHE A 167 1.44 2.18 7.18
CA PHE A 167 2.36 1.25 7.79
C PHE A 167 2.49 1.58 9.27
N MET A 168 2.54 0.55 10.11
CA MET A 168 2.77 0.69 11.54
C MET A 168 3.67 -0.45 12.02
N ALA A 169 4.60 -0.15 12.92
CA ALA A 169 5.43 -1.15 13.57
C ALA A 169 5.90 -0.69 14.95
N ASP A 170 6.18 -1.64 15.83
CA ASP A 170 6.93 -1.36 17.04
C ASP A 170 8.39 -0.99 16.69
N SER A 171 8.96 -0.17 17.54
CA SER A 171 10.37 0.22 17.53
C SER A 171 10.89 0.09 18.96
N ALA A 172 12.20 0.05 19.16
CA ALA A 172 12.83 -0.25 20.44
C ALA A 172 12.27 0.57 21.64
N ASP A 173 11.87 1.82 21.38
CA ASP A 173 11.45 2.81 22.39
C ASP A 173 10.10 3.45 22.09
N SER A 174 9.42 3.08 21.00
CA SER A 174 8.17 3.72 20.58
C SER A 174 7.42 2.90 19.53
N PHE A 175 6.30 3.42 19.10
CA PHE A 175 5.57 2.92 17.94
C PHE A 175 5.72 3.89 16.77
N VAL A 176 6.00 3.38 15.58
CA VAL A 176 6.15 4.16 14.37
C VAL A 176 4.95 3.93 13.47
N SER A 177 4.41 5.02 12.95
CA SER A 177 3.35 4.99 11.94
C SER A 177 3.76 5.83 10.74
N ILE A 178 3.51 5.32 9.53
CA ILE A 178 3.76 6.04 8.29
C ILE A 178 2.45 6.09 7.50
N VAL A 179 1.95 7.30 7.27
CA VAL A 179 0.83 7.56 6.36
C VAL A 179 1.41 8.09 5.06
N MET A 180 1.08 7.46 3.95
CA MET A 180 1.78 7.73 2.69
C MET A 180 0.85 7.78 1.48
N SER A 181 1.34 8.36 0.37
CA SER A 181 0.71 8.27 -0.94
C SER A 181 1.24 7.10 -1.78
N ALA A 182 2.39 6.54 -1.41
CA ALA A 182 3.03 5.43 -2.11
C ALA A 182 2.33 4.09 -1.88
N ASN A 183 2.34 3.23 -2.89
CA ASN A 183 1.88 1.85 -2.80
C ASN A 183 3.04 0.88 -3.05
N PRO A 184 3.07 -0.29 -2.40
CA PRO A 184 3.96 -1.39 -2.76
C PRO A 184 3.48 -2.08 -4.05
N HIS A 185 3.43 -1.31 -5.12
CA HIS A 185 3.00 -1.71 -6.45
C HIS A 185 4.12 -1.39 -7.42
N ASP A 186 4.57 -2.37 -8.19
CA ASP A 186 5.80 -2.26 -8.97
C ASP A 186 5.73 -1.12 -9.98
N ALA A 187 4.64 -0.99 -10.73
CA ALA A 187 4.46 0.10 -11.69
C ALA A 187 4.42 1.50 -11.03
N SER A 188 4.01 1.61 -9.76
CA SER A 188 3.99 2.87 -9.02
C SER A 188 5.35 3.25 -8.42
N SER A 189 6.34 2.38 -8.48
CA SER A 189 7.66 2.63 -7.91
C SER A 189 8.38 3.82 -8.55
N ALA A 190 8.04 4.16 -9.79
CA ALA A 190 8.57 5.33 -10.50
C ALA A 190 7.83 6.63 -10.23
N HIS A 191 6.77 6.63 -9.42
CA HIS A 191 5.98 7.83 -9.14
C HIS A 191 6.62 8.64 -8.00
N SER A 192 6.48 9.97 -8.09
CA SER A 192 6.76 10.86 -6.96
C SER A 192 5.67 10.71 -5.90
N ASN A 193 6.07 10.55 -4.65
CA ASN A 193 5.17 10.32 -3.53
C ASN A 193 5.68 11.02 -2.27
N VAL A 194 4.77 11.27 -1.33
CA VAL A 194 5.07 11.83 -0.01
C VAL A 194 4.57 10.90 1.09
N ALA A 195 5.22 10.97 2.25
CA ALA A 195 4.78 10.26 3.44
C ALA A 195 5.10 11.07 4.70
N LEU A 196 4.24 10.91 5.70
CA LEU A 196 4.42 11.40 7.04
C LEU A 196 4.78 10.23 7.95
N GLU A 197 5.97 10.27 8.54
CA GLU A 197 6.37 9.35 9.60
C GLU A 197 6.10 10.00 10.95
N ILE A 198 5.39 9.30 11.81
CA ILE A 198 4.92 9.74 13.11
C ILE A 198 5.39 8.73 14.15
N ARG A 199 5.82 9.22 15.32
CA ARG A 199 6.19 8.39 16.47
C ARG A 199 5.39 8.82 17.69
N GLY A 200 5.10 7.89 18.58
CA GLY A 200 4.42 8.17 19.85
C GLY A 200 2.93 7.84 19.84
N ASN A 201 2.18 8.44 20.78
CA ASN A 201 0.82 8.04 21.15
C ASN A 201 -0.22 8.12 20.03
N ILE A 202 -0.05 8.98 19.03
CA ILE A 202 -0.97 9.07 17.89
C ILE A 202 -1.07 7.75 17.10
N ALA A 203 -0.08 6.87 17.24
CA ALA A 203 -0.10 5.55 16.66
C ALA A 203 -1.28 4.71 17.18
N SER A 204 -1.69 4.89 18.44
CA SER A 204 -2.85 4.19 19.00
C SER A 204 -4.15 4.60 18.33
N ASP A 205 -4.32 5.87 18.00
CA ASP A 205 -5.52 6.36 17.31
C ASP A 205 -5.60 5.82 15.87
N LEU A 206 -4.46 5.78 15.18
CA LEU A 206 -4.37 5.14 13.87
C LEU A 206 -4.68 3.65 13.95
N TYR A 207 -4.14 2.95 14.94
CA TYR A 207 -4.42 1.53 15.14
C TYR A 207 -5.91 1.25 15.37
N GLU A 208 -6.59 2.04 16.24
CA GLU A 208 -8.04 1.86 16.47
C GLU A 208 -8.84 2.12 15.19
N THR A 209 -8.37 3.01 14.32
CA THR A 209 -8.97 3.24 13.01
C THR A 209 -8.86 2.01 12.10
N GLU A 210 -7.67 1.38 12.06
CA GLU A 210 -7.45 0.15 11.27
C GLU A 210 -8.19 -1.05 11.84
N LYS A 211 -8.27 -1.16 13.16
CA LYS A 211 -9.08 -2.16 13.86
C LYS A 211 -10.57 -2.01 13.54
N GLY A 212 -11.05 -0.78 13.46
CA GLY A 212 -12.40 -0.48 13.00
C GLY A 212 -12.63 -0.98 11.56
N LEU A 213 -11.68 -0.75 10.65
CA LEU A 213 -11.75 -1.23 9.27
C LEU A 213 -11.74 -2.75 9.17
N ALA A 214 -10.86 -3.41 9.92
CA ALA A 214 -10.84 -4.87 9.98
C ALA A 214 -12.17 -5.44 10.48
N SER A 215 -12.70 -4.89 11.58
CA SER A 215 -14.00 -5.29 12.12
C SER A 215 -15.15 -5.04 11.14
N PHE A 216 -15.15 -3.92 10.44
CA PHE A 216 -16.08 -3.60 9.38
C PHE A 216 -16.03 -4.60 8.22
N SER A 217 -14.86 -5.19 7.98
CA SER A 217 -14.66 -6.25 6.99
C SER A 217 -14.94 -7.66 7.52
N GLY A 218 -15.44 -7.78 8.75
CA GLY A 218 -15.75 -9.08 9.38
C GLY A 218 -14.51 -9.84 9.84
N ALA A 219 -13.38 -9.15 10.00
CA ALA A 219 -12.11 -9.72 10.42
C ALA A 219 -11.61 -9.08 11.71
N GLN A 220 -10.53 -9.63 12.25
CA GLN A 220 -9.87 -9.10 13.44
C GLN A 220 -8.37 -8.98 13.21
N LEU A 221 -7.78 -7.90 13.71
CA LEU A 221 -6.34 -7.77 13.82
C LEU A 221 -5.80 -8.73 14.87
N SER A 222 -4.56 -9.17 14.69
CA SER A 222 -3.84 -10.04 15.64
C SER A 222 -3.67 -9.39 17.02
N GLY A 223 -3.93 -8.11 17.09
CA GLY A 223 -3.93 -7.33 18.31
C GLY A 223 -2.53 -6.89 18.76
N ILE A 224 -2.47 -5.75 19.41
CA ILE A 224 -1.28 -5.24 20.09
C ILE A 224 -1.72 -4.67 21.43
N ASN A 225 -0.92 -4.89 22.44
CA ASN A 225 -1.03 -4.18 23.71
C ASN A 225 -0.05 -3.01 23.71
N PHE A 226 -0.55 -1.79 23.54
CA PHE A 226 0.30 -0.59 23.56
C PHE A 226 0.98 -0.35 24.91
N GLU A 227 0.46 -0.91 26.01
CA GLU A 227 1.09 -0.85 27.32
C GLU A 227 2.40 -1.65 27.39
N GLU A 228 2.57 -2.63 26.53
CA GLU A 228 3.80 -3.44 26.40
C GLU A 228 4.89 -2.75 25.57
N ILE A 229 4.55 -1.67 24.88
CA ILE A 229 5.49 -0.88 24.10
C ILE A 229 5.75 0.41 24.87
N PRO A 230 6.99 0.68 25.28
CA PRO A 230 7.31 1.92 25.95
C PRO A 230 6.98 3.08 25.00
N VAL A 231 5.97 3.84 25.33
CA VAL A 231 5.65 5.09 24.62
C VAL A 231 6.31 6.18 25.43
N SER A 232 7.43 6.71 24.96
CA SER A 232 7.99 7.91 25.57
C SER A 232 7.02 9.06 25.33
N ASP A 233 6.62 9.74 26.40
CA ASP A 233 5.81 10.98 26.35
C ASP A 233 6.54 12.14 25.64
N GLU A 234 7.77 11.90 25.21
CA GLU A 234 8.59 12.91 24.56
C GLU A 234 8.22 13.05 23.09
N VAL A 235 7.55 14.16 22.86
CA VAL A 235 7.50 14.89 21.59
C VAL A 235 7.15 14.08 20.35
N LEU A 236 5.97 14.32 19.83
CA LEU A 236 5.59 14.05 18.43
C LEU A 236 6.74 14.44 17.49
N GLN A 237 7.60 13.50 17.15
CA GLN A 237 8.57 13.70 16.07
C GLN A 237 7.84 13.53 14.73
N VAL A 238 7.19 14.60 14.32
CA VAL A 238 6.63 14.67 12.98
C VAL A 238 7.76 14.96 12.01
N ARG A 239 8.17 13.97 11.26
CA ARG A 239 9.05 14.15 10.08
C ARG A 239 8.18 14.40 8.85
N ALA A 240 7.59 15.57 8.79
CA ALA A 240 6.99 16.04 7.55
C ALA A 240 8.10 16.45 6.59
N LEU A 241 7.97 16.04 5.32
CA LEU A 241 8.59 16.83 4.27
C LEU A 241 7.90 18.18 4.29
N THR A 242 8.64 19.19 4.71
CA THR A 242 8.15 20.56 4.62
C THR A 242 7.87 20.87 3.15
N GLU A 243 6.85 21.69 2.90
CA GLU A 243 6.61 22.28 1.57
C GLU A 243 7.90 22.84 0.95
N GLU A 244 8.86 23.25 1.78
CA GLU A 244 10.20 23.68 1.40
C GLU A 244 11.03 22.65 0.63
N ALA A 245 10.96 21.34 0.96
CA ALA A 245 11.73 20.34 0.23
C ALA A 245 11.09 20.06 -1.14
N ILE A 246 9.76 20.06 -1.20
CA ILE A 246 9.00 19.94 -2.46
C ILE A 246 9.23 21.20 -3.29
N HIS A 247 9.18 22.37 -2.66
CA HIS A 247 9.39 23.66 -3.34
C HIS A 247 10.84 23.80 -3.85
N ARG A 248 11.83 23.31 -3.09
CA ARG A 248 13.24 23.32 -3.48
C ARG A 248 13.49 22.41 -4.66
N ALA A 249 12.93 21.20 -4.65
CA ALA A 249 13.04 20.27 -5.78
C ALA A 249 12.38 20.85 -7.05
N ALA A 250 11.21 21.49 -6.91
CA ALA A 250 10.53 22.16 -8.03
C ALA A 250 11.31 23.37 -8.55
N LEU A 251 11.95 24.16 -7.68
CA LEU A 251 12.80 25.28 -8.08
C LEU A 251 14.08 24.84 -8.79
N ASP A 252 14.68 23.74 -8.34
CA ASP A 252 15.86 23.17 -8.98
C ASP A 252 15.53 22.65 -10.40
N GLU A 253 14.33 22.08 -10.58
CA GLU A 253 13.83 21.67 -11.90
C GLU A 253 13.58 22.86 -12.83
N ILE A 254 12.95 23.95 -12.32
CA ILE A 254 12.73 25.19 -13.08
C ILE A 254 14.06 25.86 -13.45
N ASN A 255 15.02 25.91 -12.55
CA ASN A 255 16.32 26.53 -12.80
C ASN A 255 17.18 25.71 -13.77
N SER A 256 17.05 24.39 -13.80
CA SER A 256 17.74 23.53 -14.77
C SER A 256 17.20 23.68 -16.19
N THR A 257 15.88 23.92 -16.32
CA THR A 257 15.24 24.17 -17.62
C THR A 257 15.50 25.60 -18.14
N SER A 258 15.61 26.60 -17.26
CA SER A 258 15.85 28.00 -17.67
C SER A 258 17.31 28.29 -18.03
N SER A 259 18.26 27.47 -17.61
CA SER A 259 19.69 27.59 -17.99
C SER A 259 20.00 26.96 -19.37
N GLY A 260 19.04 26.25 -19.97
CA GLY A 260 19.17 25.66 -21.32
C GLY A 260 18.82 26.58 -22.50
N ASP A 261 18.12 27.70 -22.25
CA ASP A 261 17.60 28.58 -23.31
C ASP A 261 18.43 29.85 -23.57
N SER A 262 19.66 29.90 -23.10
CA SER A 262 20.57 31.00 -23.47
C SER A 262 21.68 30.54 -24.42
N ILE A 263 21.30 30.19 -25.64
CA ILE A 263 22.29 30.12 -26.74
C ILE A 263 21.67 30.79 -27.98
N SER A 264 22.23 31.98 -28.27
CA SER A 264 22.42 32.68 -29.53
C SER A 264 21.31 32.66 -30.56
#